data_b18d5b06987d4e8f9a67686ded8076cf
#
_entry.id   b18d5b06987d4e8f9a67686ded8076cf
#
_cell.length_a   1.000
_cell.length_b   1.000
_cell.length_c   1.000
_cell.angle_alpha   90.00
_cell.angle_beta   90.00
_cell.angle_gamma   90.00
#
_symmetry.space_group_name_H-M   'P 1'
#
loop_
_entity.id
_entity.type
_entity.pdbx_description
1 polymer ?
#
loop_
_entity_poly.entity_id
_entity_poly.type
_entity_poly.pdbx_seq_one_letter_code
_entity_poly.pdbx_strand_id
1 'polypeptide(L)'
;MLPKNGIRWYRFRMIVVGRAIVEAFFATRKGHKGIKAARSQYDAWLAIVGTAEWQTPEDVKRAHPKASILKSGRVVFNFKGNDFRLVTLVEYQAGVLTIRFFGAHDEYDKIDAETI
;
A
#
# COMPACT_ATOMS: atom_id res chain seq x y z
N MET A 1 -24.54 1.61 18.84
CA MET A 1 -25.21 2.62 18.02
C MET A 1 -24.51 2.77 16.69
N LEU A 2 -25.24 2.83 15.60
CA LEU A 2 -24.66 2.99 14.28
C LEU A 2 -24.29 4.44 14.00
N PRO A 3 -23.17 4.69 13.29
CA PRO A 3 -22.81 6.04 12.87
C PRO A 3 -23.89 6.61 11.93
N LYS A 4 -24.14 7.90 12.07
CA LYS A 4 -25.20 8.56 11.31
C LYS A 4 -24.85 8.74 9.83
N ASN A 5 -23.58 8.78 9.51
CA ASN A 5 -23.09 9.08 8.17
C ASN A 5 -22.71 7.84 7.37
N GLY A 6 -23.10 6.66 7.83
CA GLY A 6 -22.78 5.43 7.13
C GLY A 6 -21.33 4.96 7.28
N ILE A 7 -20.53 5.63 8.08
CA ILE A 7 -19.19 5.17 8.40
C ILE A 7 -19.32 3.90 9.23
N ARG A 8 -18.32 3.04 9.10
CA ARG A 8 -18.28 1.81 9.90
C ARG A 8 -18.46 2.14 11.37
N TRP A 9 -19.38 1.43 11.96
CA TRP A 9 -19.77 1.62 13.34
C TRP A 9 -18.68 1.22 14.32
N TYR A 10 -17.92 0.20 13.98
CA TYR A 10 -16.72 -0.20 14.68
C TYR A 10 -15.59 -0.30 13.67
N ARG A 11 -14.37 -0.24 14.16
CA ARG A 11 -13.22 -0.23 13.30
C ARG A 11 -12.85 -1.63 12.85
N PHE A 12 -12.65 -1.80 11.56
CA PHE A 12 -12.14 -3.03 10.98
C PHE A 12 -10.70 -2.84 10.58
N ARG A 13 -9.92 -3.90 10.72
CA ARG A 13 -8.58 -3.93 10.17
C ARG A 13 -8.67 -3.92 8.66
N MET A 14 -7.63 -3.36 8.02
CA MET A 14 -7.55 -3.34 6.57
C MET A 14 -7.35 -4.76 6.05
N ILE A 15 -8.10 -5.09 5.00
CA ILE A 15 -7.91 -6.33 4.26
C ILE A 15 -7.04 -6.01 3.05
N VAL A 16 -5.92 -6.71 2.90
CA VAL A 16 -4.99 -6.50 1.79
C VAL A 16 -5.28 -7.50 0.69
N VAL A 17 -5.55 -7.00 -0.51
CA VAL A 17 -5.85 -7.79 -1.70
C VAL A 17 -4.75 -7.54 -2.74
N GLY A 18 -4.41 -8.57 -3.51
CA GLY A 18 -3.45 -8.43 -4.60
C GLY A 18 -2.00 -8.70 -4.20
N ARG A 19 -1.77 -9.39 -3.09
CA ARG A 19 -0.42 -9.71 -2.62
C ARG A 19 0.40 -10.52 -3.63
N ALA A 20 -0.27 -11.27 -4.51
CA ALA A 20 0.41 -12.06 -5.54
C ALA A 20 1.25 -11.19 -6.47
N ILE A 21 0.86 -9.93 -6.70
CA ILE A 21 1.64 -8.99 -7.51
C ILE A 21 3.03 -8.78 -6.91
N VAL A 22 3.09 -8.61 -5.60
CA VAL A 22 4.35 -8.39 -4.88
C VAL A 22 5.19 -9.66 -4.84
N GLU A 23 4.56 -10.80 -4.55
CA GLU A 23 5.26 -12.07 -4.49
C GLU A 23 5.87 -12.43 -5.85
N ALA A 24 5.15 -12.17 -6.94
CA ALA A 24 5.66 -12.39 -8.29
C ALA A 24 6.87 -11.50 -8.57
N PHE A 25 6.82 -10.25 -8.15
CA PHE A 25 7.95 -9.34 -8.32
C PHE A 25 9.20 -9.88 -7.61
N PHE A 26 9.07 -10.23 -6.34
CA PHE A 26 10.21 -10.74 -5.58
C PHE A 26 10.73 -12.06 -6.15
N ALA A 27 9.85 -12.92 -6.64
CA ALA A 27 10.25 -14.20 -7.23
C ALA A 27 11.12 -14.00 -8.48
N THR A 28 10.85 -12.96 -9.28
CA THR A 28 11.58 -12.67 -10.51
C THR A 28 12.85 -11.84 -10.29
N ARG A 29 13.04 -11.32 -9.10
CA ARG A 29 14.15 -10.40 -8.81
C ARG A 29 15.13 -10.93 -7.77
N LYS A 30 15.18 -12.23 -7.55
CA LYS A 30 16.12 -12.84 -6.63
C LYS A 30 17.56 -12.45 -7.00
N GLY A 31 18.33 -12.02 -6.01
CA GLY A 31 19.71 -11.63 -6.24
C GLY A 31 19.92 -10.19 -6.67
N HIS A 32 18.86 -9.45 -6.98
CA HIS A 32 18.98 -8.04 -7.31
C HIS A 32 19.41 -7.22 -6.10
N LYS A 33 20.19 -6.18 -6.36
CA LYS A 33 20.64 -5.27 -5.31
C LYS A 33 19.44 -4.64 -4.61
N GLY A 34 19.47 -4.70 -3.28
CA GLY A 34 18.43 -4.08 -2.46
C GLY A 34 17.15 -4.89 -2.32
N ILE A 35 17.05 -6.04 -2.99
CA ILE A 35 15.80 -6.81 -2.96
C ILE A 35 15.50 -7.38 -1.56
N LYS A 36 16.51 -7.79 -0.82
CA LYS A 36 16.30 -8.30 0.54
C LYS A 36 15.80 -7.21 1.47
N ALA A 37 16.34 -6.01 1.35
CA ALA A 37 15.89 -4.87 2.16
C ALA A 37 14.46 -4.49 1.80
N ALA A 38 14.13 -4.48 0.51
CA ALA A 38 12.77 -4.20 0.04
C ALA A 38 11.79 -5.24 0.57
N ARG A 39 12.17 -6.53 0.54
CA ARG A 39 11.33 -7.61 1.06
C ARG A 39 11.07 -7.43 2.55
N SER A 40 12.11 -7.14 3.30
CA SER A 40 11.99 -6.95 4.75
C SER A 40 11.08 -5.77 5.08
N GLN A 41 11.22 -4.66 4.34
CA GLN A 41 10.39 -3.48 4.56
C GLN A 41 8.94 -3.73 4.13
N TYR A 42 8.73 -4.47 3.06
CA TYR A 42 7.38 -4.84 2.63
C TYR A 42 6.70 -5.73 3.68
N ASP A 43 7.42 -6.70 4.22
CA ASP A 43 6.85 -7.59 5.25
C ASP A 43 6.45 -6.79 6.50
N ALA A 44 7.26 -5.81 6.90
CA ALA A 44 6.94 -4.93 8.02
C ALA A 44 5.72 -4.05 7.70
N TRP A 45 5.65 -3.52 6.48
CA TRP A 45 4.51 -2.74 6.01
C TRP A 45 3.23 -3.58 6.05
N LEU A 46 3.30 -4.80 5.55
CA LEU A 46 2.15 -5.71 5.51
C LEU A 46 1.62 -5.99 6.91
N ALA A 47 2.52 -6.21 7.87
CA ALA A 47 2.13 -6.43 9.26
C ALA A 47 1.43 -5.21 9.85
N ILE A 48 1.91 -4.01 9.56
CA ILE A 48 1.30 -2.77 10.04
C ILE A 48 -0.09 -2.58 9.42
N VAL A 49 -0.20 -2.75 8.10
CA VAL A 49 -1.47 -2.57 7.39
C VAL A 49 -2.51 -3.58 7.86
N GLY A 50 -2.10 -4.82 8.09
CA GLY A 50 -2.99 -5.88 8.54
C GLY A 50 -3.63 -5.62 9.90
N THR A 51 -3.06 -4.71 10.70
CA THR A 51 -3.62 -4.31 11.99
C THR A 51 -4.14 -2.89 12.00
N ALA A 52 -3.94 -2.15 10.90
CA ALA A 52 -4.38 -0.76 10.80
C ALA A 52 -5.90 -0.66 10.67
N GLU A 53 -6.43 0.43 11.17
CA GLU A 53 -7.87 0.74 11.12
C GLU A 53 -8.07 2.07 10.42
N TRP A 54 -7.43 2.22 9.26
CA TRP A 54 -7.45 3.47 8.52
C TRP A 54 -8.84 3.79 8.01
N GLN A 55 -9.30 5.00 8.29
CA GLN A 55 -10.59 5.50 7.83
C GLN A 55 -10.44 6.73 6.93
N THR A 56 -9.26 7.34 6.92
CA THR A 56 -8.99 8.54 6.14
C THR A 56 -7.56 8.51 5.61
N PRO A 57 -7.27 9.29 4.54
CA PRO A 57 -5.89 9.45 4.07
C PRO A 57 -4.95 9.98 5.15
N GLU A 58 -5.45 10.82 6.06
CA GLU A 58 -4.66 11.33 7.17
C GLU A 58 -4.18 10.20 8.09
N ASP A 59 -5.00 9.19 8.30
CA ASP A 59 -4.60 8.02 9.08
C ASP A 59 -3.40 7.32 8.44
N VAL A 60 -3.43 7.15 7.12
CA VAL A 60 -2.32 6.57 6.36
C VAL A 60 -1.06 7.41 6.52
N LYS A 61 -1.20 8.72 6.36
CA LYS A 61 -0.08 9.64 6.41
C LYS A 61 0.59 9.67 7.78
N ARG A 62 -0.19 9.51 8.85
CA ARG A 62 0.35 9.43 10.21
C ARG A 62 1.20 8.18 10.40
N ALA A 63 0.74 7.04 9.87
CA ALA A 63 1.48 5.79 9.97
C ALA A 63 2.68 5.74 9.03
N HIS A 64 2.54 6.35 7.85
CA HIS A 64 3.56 6.34 6.80
C HIS A 64 3.76 7.77 6.25
N PRO A 65 4.52 8.61 6.96
CA PRO A 65 4.65 10.02 6.57
C PRO A 65 5.22 10.25 5.18
N LYS A 66 5.97 9.29 4.64
CA LYS A 66 6.56 9.41 3.30
C LYS A 66 5.66 8.86 2.20
N ALA A 67 4.50 8.31 2.53
CA ALA A 67 3.56 7.85 1.53
C ALA A 67 2.99 9.05 0.76
N SER A 68 2.71 8.83 -0.54
CA SER A 68 2.08 9.84 -1.39
C SER A 68 0.60 9.54 -1.51
N ILE A 69 -0.22 10.50 -1.13
CA ILE A 69 -1.68 10.41 -1.26
C ILE A 69 -2.05 11.01 -2.61
N LEU A 70 -2.52 10.19 -3.51
CA LEU A 70 -2.90 10.61 -4.86
C LEU A 70 -4.43 10.66 -4.97
N LYS A 71 -4.90 11.04 -6.17
CA LYS A 71 -6.32 11.07 -6.48
C LYS A 71 -6.89 9.66 -6.59
N SER A 72 -8.21 9.57 -6.55
CA SER A 72 -8.97 8.32 -6.79
C SER A 72 -8.60 7.21 -5.81
N GLY A 73 -8.28 7.57 -4.57
CA GLY A 73 -7.97 6.61 -3.52
C GLY A 73 -6.60 5.95 -3.64
N ARG A 74 -5.77 6.38 -4.58
CA ARG A 74 -4.44 5.79 -4.73
C ARG A 74 -3.50 6.31 -3.66
N VAL A 75 -2.70 5.39 -3.12
CA VAL A 75 -1.64 5.70 -2.17
C VAL A 75 -0.38 4.96 -2.61
N VAL A 76 0.73 5.66 -2.67
CA VAL A 76 2.02 5.09 -3.06
C VAL A 76 2.92 5.03 -1.84
N PHE A 77 3.43 3.84 -1.56
CA PHE A 77 4.39 3.59 -0.49
C PHE A 77 5.77 3.35 -1.09
N ASN A 78 6.79 3.85 -0.41
CA ASN A 78 8.17 3.74 -0.86
C ASN A 78 8.92 2.72 0.00
N PHE A 79 9.75 1.91 -0.64
CA PHE A 79 10.58 0.94 0.04
C PHE A 79 12.03 1.13 -0.37
N LYS A 80 12.94 0.89 0.56
CA LYS A 80 14.37 1.13 0.42
C LYS A 80 14.62 2.54 -0.13
N GLY A 81 14.24 3.54 0.65
CA GLY A 81 14.20 4.92 0.19
C GLY A 81 13.17 5.06 -0.92
N ASN A 82 13.63 5.41 -2.11
CA ASN A 82 12.77 5.55 -3.28
C ASN A 82 13.05 4.48 -4.34
N ASP A 83 13.80 3.44 -3.99
CA ASP A 83 14.21 2.44 -4.98
C ASP A 83 13.04 1.58 -5.46
N PHE A 84 12.07 1.33 -4.60
CA PHE A 84 10.89 0.52 -4.94
C PHE A 84 9.62 1.26 -4.56
N ARG A 85 8.57 1.04 -5.35
CA ARG A 85 7.27 1.69 -5.16
C ARG A 85 6.15 0.67 -5.16
N LEU A 86 5.22 0.86 -4.22
CA LEU A 86 4.01 0.05 -4.12
C LEU A 86 2.82 0.98 -4.33
N VAL A 87 2.03 0.73 -5.36
CA VAL A 87 0.81 1.50 -5.64
C VAL A 87 -0.38 0.71 -5.14
N THR A 88 -1.21 1.36 -4.36
CA THR A 88 -2.40 0.75 -3.77
C THR A 88 -3.63 1.59 -4.06
N LEU A 89 -4.78 0.92 -4.06
CA LEU A 89 -6.09 1.57 -4.03
C LEU A 89 -6.68 1.32 -2.65
N VAL A 90 -6.95 2.38 -1.91
CA VAL A 90 -7.49 2.26 -0.55
C VAL A 90 -8.95 2.67 -0.56
N GLU A 91 -9.80 1.75 -0.14
CA GLU A 91 -11.24 1.97 0.01
C GLU A 91 -11.54 1.99 1.50
N TYR A 92 -11.55 3.19 2.06
CA TYR A 92 -11.58 3.38 3.51
C TYR A 92 -12.84 2.85 4.15
N GLN A 93 -13.99 3.09 3.53
CA GLN A 93 -15.25 2.62 4.06
C GLN A 93 -15.36 1.08 4.06
N ALA A 94 -14.87 0.47 3.01
CA ALA A 94 -14.89 -0.99 2.91
C ALA A 94 -13.80 -1.65 3.76
N GLY A 95 -12.77 -0.89 4.13
CA GLY A 95 -11.62 -1.44 4.85
C GLY A 95 -10.74 -2.33 3.99
N VAL A 96 -10.62 -2.00 2.70
CA VAL A 96 -9.88 -2.81 1.73
C VAL A 96 -8.77 -1.98 1.12
N LEU A 97 -7.57 -2.56 1.09
CA LEU A 97 -6.43 -2.02 0.37
C LEU A 97 -6.06 -3.01 -0.72
N THR A 98 -6.17 -2.58 -1.98
CA THR A 98 -5.84 -3.41 -3.13
C THR A 98 -4.49 -2.99 -3.69
N ILE A 99 -3.55 -3.93 -3.73
CA ILE A 99 -2.26 -3.71 -4.36
C ILE A 99 -2.46 -3.71 -5.86
N ARG A 100 -2.01 -2.64 -6.53
CA ARG A 100 -2.17 -2.45 -7.96
C ARG A 100 -0.87 -2.61 -8.73
N PHE A 101 0.27 -2.34 -8.08
CA PHE A 101 1.58 -2.36 -8.73
C PHE A 101 2.68 -2.43 -7.66
N PHE A 102 3.74 -3.17 -7.96
CA PHE A 102 4.97 -3.12 -7.20
C PHE A 102 6.14 -3.23 -8.18
N GLY A 103 7.09 -2.32 -8.07
CA GLY A 103 8.23 -2.33 -8.97
C GLY A 103 9.32 -1.38 -8.55
N ALA A 104 10.43 -1.40 -9.30
CA ALA A 104 11.52 -0.45 -9.13
C ALA A 104 11.06 0.94 -9.57
N HIS A 105 11.77 1.99 -9.14
CA HIS A 105 11.36 3.36 -9.42
C HIS A 105 11.29 3.67 -10.92
N ASP A 106 12.18 3.06 -11.72
CA ASP A 106 12.15 3.28 -13.16
C ASP A 106 10.95 2.59 -13.83
N GLU A 107 10.51 1.48 -13.30
CA GLU A 107 9.27 0.83 -13.74
C GLU A 107 8.05 1.65 -13.32
N TYR A 108 8.08 2.21 -12.13
CA TYR A 108 7.03 3.08 -11.63
C TYR A 108 6.87 4.33 -12.50
N ASP A 109 7.98 4.87 -12.99
CA ASP A 109 7.96 6.08 -13.81
C ASP A 109 7.24 5.87 -15.16
N LYS A 110 7.01 4.61 -15.55
CA LYS A 110 6.36 4.26 -16.80
C LYS A 110 4.87 4.02 -16.68
N ILE A 111 4.31 4.07 -15.47
CA ILE A 111 2.89 3.85 -15.24
C ILE A 111 2.24 5.13 -14.74
N ASP A 112 0.90 5.17 -14.84
CA ASP A 112 0.12 6.23 -14.21
C ASP A 112 -0.46 5.69 -12.90
N ALA A 113 0.13 6.10 -11.78
CA ALA A 113 -0.26 5.61 -10.47
C ALA A 113 -1.68 5.99 -10.09
N GLU A 114 -2.24 7.03 -10.70
CA GLU A 114 -3.60 7.47 -10.38
C GLU A 114 -4.68 6.65 -11.08
N THR A 115 -4.32 5.88 -12.10
CA THR A 115 -5.29 5.13 -12.90
C THR A 115 -5.06 3.62 -12.93
N ILE A 116 -3.88 3.19 -12.52
CA ILE A 116 -3.54 1.78 -12.56
C ILE A 116 -4.41 0.95 -11.61
#